data_a88a3e09336b059ae8ba006ea64067cc
#
_entry.id   a88a3e09336b059ae8ba006ea64067cc
#
_cell.length_a   1.000
_cell.length_b   1.000
_cell.length_c   1.000
_cell.angle_alpha   90.00
_cell.angle_beta   90.00
_cell.angle_gamma   90.00
#
_symmetry.space_group_name_H-M   'P 1'
#
loop_
_entity.id
_entity.type
_entity.pdbx_description
1 polymer ?
#
loop_
_entity_poly.entity_id
_entity_poly.type
_entity_poly.pdbx_seq_one_letter_code
_entity_poly.pdbx_strand_id
1 'polypeptide(L)'
;MLTSGFRAFGGEELVRDFLQDLPGGFWTQFIVVMAVIFLLGFFLDFIEIAVVVVPIIAPILLAEPGANVSAIWLGVMIGVNLQTSFLTPPFGFALFYLKGVASKLVTTLNIWKGVVPFIILQLIGLGIVGFYPSLVNYLPARTYLTSNFAPPPMNCLLYTSPRPRDLRKSR
;
A
#
# COMPACT_ATOMS: atom_id res chain seq x y z
N MET A 1 -12.53 -15.82 2.89
CA MET A 1 -12.42 -17.20 2.38
C MET A 1 -11.37 -17.33 1.27
N LEU A 2 -11.34 -16.48 0.24
CA LEU A 2 -10.34 -16.57 -0.85
C LEU A 2 -8.90 -16.46 -0.34
N THR A 3 -8.62 -15.47 0.50
CA THR A 3 -7.30 -15.24 1.11
C THR A 3 -6.85 -16.42 1.98
N SER A 4 -7.78 -17.02 2.74
CA SER A 4 -7.48 -18.20 3.57
C SER A 4 -7.20 -19.44 2.71
N GLY A 5 -7.93 -19.59 1.59
CA GLY A 5 -7.67 -20.66 0.62
C GLY A 5 -6.30 -20.50 -0.04
N PHE A 6 -5.96 -19.30 -0.49
CA PHE A 6 -4.64 -19.01 -1.09
C PHE A 6 -3.48 -19.31 -0.13
N ARG A 7 -3.61 -18.94 1.15
CA ARG A 7 -2.64 -19.29 2.20
C ARG A 7 -2.53 -20.78 2.44
N ALA A 8 -3.68 -21.50 2.47
CA ALA A 8 -3.71 -22.94 2.67
C ALA A 8 -3.03 -23.73 1.54
N PHE A 9 -3.01 -23.19 0.32
CA PHE A 9 -2.31 -23.76 -0.83
C PHE A 9 -0.83 -23.35 -0.94
N GLY A 10 -0.28 -22.69 0.08
CA GLY A 10 1.14 -22.27 0.07
C GLY A 10 1.44 -21.06 -0.82
N GLY A 11 0.42 -20.34 -1.30
CA GLY A 11 0.60 -19.17 -2.15
C GLY A 11 1.36 -18.03 -1.46
N GLU A 12 1.26 -17.92 -0.13
CA GLU A 12 2.02 -16.93 0.65
C GLU A 12 3.53 -17.25 0.65
N GLU A 13 3.90 -18.52 0.76
CA GLU A 13 5.31 -18.96 0.71
C GLU A 13 5.91 -18.70 -0.67
N LEU A 14 5.18 -19.01 -1.73
CA LEU A 14 5.62 -18.79 -3.10
C LEU A 14 5.86 -17.29 -3.39
N VAL A 15 4.97 -16.42 -2.93
CA VAL A 15 5.16 -14.96 -3.06
C VAL A 15 6.33 -14.48 -2.22
N ARG A 16 6.49 -15.02 -1.02
CA ARG A 16 7.60 -14.69 -0.11
C ARG A 16 8.94 -15.07 -0.72
N ASP A 17 9.07 -16.30 -1.20
CA ASP A 17 10.29 -16.81 -1.82
C ASP A 17 10.65 -15.97 -3.05
N PHE A 18 9.67 -15.70 -3.90
CA PHE A 18 9.87 -14.82 -5.07
C PHE A 18 10.37 -13.43 -4.70
N LEU A 19 9.83 -12.82 -3.63
CA LEU A 19 10.25 -11.50 -3.18
C LEU A 19 11.64 -11.53 -2.52
N GLN A 20 11.97 -12.59 -1.77
CA GLN A 20 13.26 -12.75 -1.11
C GLN A 20 14.40 -13.06 -2.08
N ASP A 21 14.10 -13.71 -3.18
CA ASP A 21 15.08 -13.99 -4.24
C ASP A 21 15.44 -12.73 -5.06
N LEU A 22 14.72 -11.61 -4.88
CA LEU A 22 15.05 -10.37 -5.58
C LEU A 22 16.34 -9.74 -4.98
N PRO A 23 17.37 -9.55 -5.80
CA PRO A 23 18.56 -8.82 -5.36
C PRO A 23 18.24 -7.35 -5.13
N GLY A 24 18.69 -6.77 -4.01
CA GLY A 24 18.54 -5.33 -3.74
C GLY A 24 17.78 -4.95 -2.46
N GLY A 25 17.36 -5.94 -1.65
CA GLY A 25 16.74 -5.71 -0.35
C GLY A 25 15.34 -5.07 -0.41
N PHE A 26 14.92 -4.50 0.72
CA PHE A 26 13.56 -3.94 0.92
C PHE A 26 13.10 -2.99 -0.20
N TRP A 27 13.95 -2.08 -0.65
CA TRP A 27 13.54 -1.08 -1.65
C TRP A 27 13.22 -1.67 -3.01
N THR A 28 13.97 -2.70 -3.44
CA THR A 28 13.70 -3.41 -4.69
C THR A 28 12.38 -4.18 -4.60
N GLN A 29 12.18 -4.92 -3.52
CA GLN A 29 10.93 -5.63 -3.24
C GLN A 29 9.74 -4.66 -3.21
N PHE A 30 9.89 -3.53 -2.52
CA PHE A 30 8.86 -2.49 -2.43
C PHE A 30 8.48 -1.94 -3.81
N ILE A 31 9.45 -1.57 -4.65
CA ILE A 31 9.20 -1.04 -6.00
C ILE A 31 8.51 -2.09 -6.88
N VAL A 32 8.96 -3.35 -6.85
CA VAL A 32 8.35 -4.44 -7.61
C VAL A 32 6.91 -4.66 -7.17
N VAL A 33 6.65 -4.71 -5.88
CA VAL A 33 5.30 -4.85 -5.33
C VAL A 33 4.41 -3.68 -5.74
N MET A 34 4.90 -2.45 -5.65
CA MET A 34 4.15 -1.26 -6.07
C MET A 34 3.84 -1.28 -7.57
N ALA A 35 4.78 -1.76 -8.40
CA ALA A 35 4.56 -1.92 -9.84
C ALA A 35 3.51 -3.01 -10.13
N VAL A 36 3.57 -4.15 -9.44
CA VAL A 36 2.58 -5.23 -9.58
C VAL A 36 1.19 -4.76 -9.16
N ILE A 37 1.05 -4.09 -8.02
CA ILE A 37 -0.23 -3.53 -7.55
C ILE A 37 -0.76 -2.50 -8.56
N PHE A 38 0.11 -1.67 -9.11
CA PHE A 38 -0.26 -0.70 -10.14
C PHE A 38 -0.82 -1.38 -11.40
N LEU A 39 -0.16 -2.44 -11.88
CA LEU A 39 -0.63 -3.21 -13.04
C LEU A 39 -1.94 -3.95 -12.75
N LEU A 40 -2.05 -4.57 -11.58
CA LEU A 40 -3.29 -5.23 -11.16
C LEU A 40 -4.46 -4.25 -11.08
N GLY A 41 -4.22 -3.01 -10.65
CA GLY A 41 -5.24 -1.97 -10.56
C GLY A 41 -5.85 -1.52 -11.89
N PHE A 42 -5.29 -1.95 -13.03
CA PHE A 42 -5.95 -1.77 -14.33
C PHE A 42 -7.09 -2.75 -14.58
N PHE A 43 -7.00 -3.96 -14.00
CA PHE A 43 -7.90 -5.08 -14.28
C PHE A 43 -8.79 -5.43 -13.11
N LEU A 44 -8.26 -5.30 -11.88
CA LEU A 44 -8.96 -5.63 -10.65
C LEU A 44 -9.53 -4.35 -10.00
N ASP A 45 -10.63 -4.53 -9.29
CA ASP A 45 -11.17 -3.46 -8.45
C ASP A 45 -10.28 -3.22 -7.23
N PHE A 46 -10.27 -1.97 -6.75
CA PHE A 46 -9.47 -1.60 -5.57
C PHE A 46 -9.87 -2.40 -4.31
N ILE A 47 -11.14 -2.79 -4.19
CA ILE A 47 -11.62 -3.61 -3.08
C ILE A 47 -10.98 -5.00 -3.12
N GLU A 48 -10.90 -5.62 -4.29
CA GLU A 48 -10.27 -6.93 -4.47
C GLU A 48 -8.79 -6.87 -4.09
N ILE A 49 -8.07 -5.86 -4.55
CA ILE A 49 -6.66 -5.67 -4.21
C ILE A 49 -6.49 -5.42 -2.72
N ALA A 50 -7.31 -4.55 -2.12
CA ALA A 50 -7.23 -4.22 -0.70
C ALA A 50 -7.53 -5.41 0.22
N VAL A 51 -8.46 -6.29 -0.17
CA VAL A 51 -8.90 -7.43 0.67
C VAL A 51 -8.07 -8.68 0.42
N VAL A 52 -7.54 -8.89 -0.78
CA VAL A 52 -6.81 -10.11 -1.15
C VAL A 52 -5.31 -9.88 -1.19
N VAL A 53 -4.85 -8.89 -1.97
CA VAL A 53 -3.42 -8.69 -2.26
C VAL A 53 -2.69 -8.06 -1.08
N VAL A 54 -3.25 -6.98 -0.52
CA VAL A 54 -2.60 -6.23 0.57
C VAL A 54 -2.37 -7.09 1.82
N PRO A 55 -3.32 -7.91 2.32
CA PRO A 55 -3.08 -8.76 3.50
C PRO A 55 -2.03 -9.85 3.29
N ILE A 56 -1.72 -10.20 2.04
CA ILE A 56 -0.66 -11.16 1.72
C ILE A 56 0.70 -10.46 1.69
N ILE A 57 0.77 -9.32 1.00
CA ILE A 57 2.03 -8.64 0.72
C ILE A 57 2.52 -7.78 1.89
N ALA A 58 1.60 -7.09 2.60
CA ALA A 58 1.99 -6.19 3.67
C ALA A 58 2.78 -6.86 4.80
N PRO A 59 2.39 -8.05 5.32
CA PRO A 59 3.18 -8.74 6.34
C PRO A 59 4.57 -9.14 5.83
N ILE A 60 4.69 -9.52 4.57
CA ILE A 60 5.98 -9.93 3.97
C ILE A 60 6.94 -8.73 3.91
N LEU A 61 6.47 -7.59 3.39
CA LEU A 61 7.27 -6.37 3.31
C LEU A 61 7.65 -5.81 4.68
N LEU A 62 6.74 -5.87 5.65
CA LEU A 62 7.00 -5.37 7.00
C LEU A 62 7.89 -6.29 7.83
N ALA A 63 7.99 -7.57 7.48
CA ALA A 63 8.87 -8.54 8.14
C ALA A 63 10.33 -8.46 7.64
N GLU A 64 10.60 -7.73 6.57
CA GLU A 64 11.94 -7.62 5.99
C GLU A 64 12.88 -6.85 6.94
N PRO A 65 14.08 -7.37 7.25
CA PRO A 65 14.99 -6.77 8.23
C PRO A 65 15.47 -5.35 7.87
N GLY A 66 15.40 -4.97 6.59
CA GLY A 66 15.72 -3.62 6.10
C GLY A 66 14.55 -2.63 6.09
N ALA A 67 13.36 -3.07 6.47
CA ALA A 67 12.15 -2.26 6.41
C ALA A 67 12.02 -1.35 7.64
N ASN A 68 12.68 -0.19 7.63
CA ASN A 68 12.48 0.87 8.62
C ASN A 68 11.23 1.72 8.31
N VAL A 69 10.12 1.07 7.93
CA VAL A 69 8.88 1.73 7.53
C VAL A 69 7.72 1.31 8.42
N SER A 70 6.80 2.24 8.67
CA SER A 70 5.59 1.93 9.44
C SER A 70 4.52 1.30 8.56
N ALA A 71 3.67 0.45 9.15
CA ALA A 71 2.51 -0.11 8.46
C ALA A 71 1.56 0.99 7.94
N ILE A 72 1.48 2.13 8.63
CA ILE A 72 0.67 3.28 8.24
C ILE A 72 1.23 3.90 6.96
N TRP A 73 2.54 4.11 6.89
CA TRP A 73 3.19 4.63 5.69
C TRP A 73 2.99 3.70 4.50
N LEU A 74 3.19 2.39 4.69
CA LEU A 74 2.97 1.39 3.65
C LEU A 74 1.53 1.41 3.14
N GLY A 75 0.55 1.48 4.05
CA GLY A 75 -0.87 1.56 3.70
C GLY A 75 -1.20 2.80 2.87
N VAL A 76 -0.66 3.96 3.23
CA VAL A 76 -0.86 5.21 2.46
C VAL A 76 -0.20 5.12 1.09
N MET A 77 1.02 4.58 0.99
CA MET A 77 1.71 4.38 -0.29
C MET A 77 0.92 3.48 -1.23
N ILE A 78 0.41 2.34 -0.73
CA ILE A 78 -0.43 1.43 -1.50
C ILE A 78 -1.74 2.12 -1.91
N GLY A 79 -2.40 2.86 -1.02
CA GLY A 79 -3.65 3.56 -1.31
C GLY A 79 -3.50 4.60 -2.42
N VAL A 80 -2.46 5.43 -2.37
CA VAL A 80 -2.18 6.43 -3.42
C VAL A 80 -1.81 5.75 -4.75
N ASN A 81 -1.06 4.65 -4.69
CA ASN A 81 -0.72 3.87 -5.87
C ASN A 81 -1.95 3.26 -6.57
N LEU A 82 -2.85 2.65 -5.78
CA LEU A 82 -4.13 2.14 -6.29
C LEU A 82 -4.97 3.24 -6.92
N GLN A 83 -5.07 4.40 -6.27
CA GLN A 83 -5.80 5.54 -6.82
C GLN A 83 -5.21 6.02 -8.14
N THR A 84 -3.89 5.99 -8.28
CA THR A 84 -3.20 6.37 -9.51
C THR A 84 -3.48 5.38 -10.63
N SER A 85 -3.43 4.07 -10.37
CA SER A 85 -3.73 3.04 -11.36
C SER A 85 -5.19 3.11 -11.82
N PHE A 86 -6.12 3.34 -10.91
CA PHE A 86 -7.55 3.47 -11.17
C PHE A 86 -7.90 4.67 -12.08
N LEU A 87 -7.06 5.70 -12.06
CA LEU A 87 -7.21 6.91 -12.88
C LEU A 87 -6.45 6.83 -14.21
N THR A 88 -5.51 5.89 -14.36
CA THR A 88 -4.61 5.85 -15.53
C THR A 88 -5.28 5.20 -16.74
N PRO A 89 -5.29 5.86 -17.93
CA PRO A 89 -5.70 5.23 -19.17
C PRO A 89 -4.81 4.01 -19.50
N PRO A 90 -5.30 2.98 -20.23
CA PRO A 90 -6.56 2.91 -20.97
C PRO A 90 -7.73 2.30 -20.22
N PHE A 91 -7.51 1.60 -19.07
CA PHE A 91 -8.52 0.79 -18.39
C PHE A 91 -9.06 1.41 -17.08
N GLY A 92 -8.67 2.65 -16.75
CA GLY A 92 -9.11 3.28 -15.51
C GLY A 92 -10.63 3.26 -15.35
N PHE A 93 -11.14 2.50 -14.38
CA PHE A 93 -12.58 2.37 -14.13
C PHE A 93 -13.27 3.72 -13.92
N ALA A 94 -12.60 4.67 -13.26
CA ALA A 94 -13.11 6.02 -13.06
C ALA A 94 -13.42 6.73 -14.39
N LEU A 95 -12.60 6.49 -15.42
CA LEU A 95 -12.76 7.11 -16.74
C LEU A 95 -13.94 6.52 -17.51
N PHE A 96 -14.23 5.24 -17.31
CA PHE A 96 -15.42 4.62 -17.89
C PHE A 96 -16.70 5.19 -17.30
N TYR A 97 -16.77 5.33 -15.97
CA TYR A 97 -17.92 5.97 -15.31
C TYR A 97 -18.07 7.41 -15.77
N LEU A 98 -16.98 8.17 -15.83
CA LEU A 98 -17.02 9.54 -16.31
C LEU A 98 -17.52 9.62 -17.75
N LYS A 99 -17.08 8.71 -18.63
CA LYS A 99 -17.54 8.63 -20.01
C LYS A 99 -19.03 8.30 -20.12
N GLY A 100 -19.54 7.44 -19.24
CA GLY A 100 -20.98 7.08 -19.19
C GLY A 100 -21.90 8.26 -18.85
N VAL A 101 -21.44 9.21 -18.03
CA VAL A 101 -22.19 10.37 -17.60
C VAL A 101 -21.90 11.61 -18.45
N ALA A 102 -20.76 11.66 -19.11
CA ALA A 102 -20.36 12.80 -19.92
C ALA A 102 -21.23 12.98 -21.16
N SER A 103 -21.45 14.23 -21.53
CA SER A 103 -22.18 14.59 -22.76
C SER A 103 -21.55 13.92 -23.99
N LYS A 104 -22.38 13.60 -25.00
CA LYS A 104 -21.95 13.00 -26.27
C LYS A 104 -20.91 13.86 -27.04
N LEU A 105 -20.81 15.13 -26.69
CA LEU A 105 -19.84 16.07 -27.28
C LEU A 105 -18.43 15.86 -26.74
N VAL A 106 -18.27 15.21 -25.58
CA VAL A 106 -16.95 14.96 -24.95
C VAL A 106 -16.40 13.64 -25.48
N THR A 107 -15.32 13.74 -26.24
CA THR A 107 -14.61 12.55 -26.75
C THR A 107 -13.77 11.89 -25.64
N THR A 108 -13.56 10.59 -25.72
CA THR A 108 -12.73 9.83 -24.76
C THR A 108 -11.30 10.41 -24.69
N LEU A 109 -10.78 10.88 -25.81
CA LEU A 109 -9.46 11.51 -25.91
C LEU A 109 -9.37 12.81 -25.06
N ASN A 110 -10.45 13.59 -25.02
CA ASN A 110 -10.49 14.81 -24.21
C ASN A 110 -10.49 14.48 -22.71
N ILE A 111 -11.19 13.40 -22.31
CA ILE A 111 -11.17 12.91 -20.94
C ILE A 111 -9.75 12.47 -20.57
N TRP A 112 -9.10 11.67 -21.40
CA TRP A 112 -7.73 11.20 -21.16
C TRP A 112 -6.73 12.35 -21.02
N LYS A 113 -6.79 13.33 -21.92
CA LYS A 113 -5.94 14.54 -21.81
C LYS A 113 -6.18 15.33 -20.54
N GLY A 114 -7.45 15.42 -20.11
CA GLY A 114 -7.83 16.11 -18.88
C GLY A 114 -7.33 15.42 -17.61
N VAL A 115 -7.14 14.11 -17.64
CA VAL A 115 -6.70 13.31 -16.48
C VAL A 115 -5.19 13.32 -16.28
N VAL A 116 -4.39 13.51 -17.33
CA VAL A 116 -2.92 13.52 -17.25
C VAL A 116 -2.37 14.44 -16.16
N PRO A 117 -2.82 15.71 -16.02
CA PRO A 117 -2.33 16.58 -14.95
C PRO A 117 -2.59 16.00 -13.53
N PHE A 118 -3.73 15.33 -13.34
CA PHE A 118 -4.07 14.72 -12.05
C PHE A 118 -3.18 13.51 -11.74
N ILE A 119 -2.85 12.69 -12.75
CA ILE A 119 -1.90 11.58 -12.60
C ILE A 119 -0.52 12.12 -12.20
N ILE A 120 -0.05 13.17 -12.86
CA ILE A 120 1.24 13.81 -12.52
C ILE A 120 1.22 14.30 -11.08
N LEU A 121 0.15 14.97 -10.66
CA LEU A 121 0.00 15.47 -9.30
C LEU A 121 0.00 14.34 -8.26
N GLN A 122 -0.65 13.22 -8.55
CA GLN A 122 -0.65 12.03 -7.69
C GLN A 122 0.74 11.38 -7.61
N LEU A 123 1.47 11.29 -8.71
CA LEU A 123 2.84 10.78 -8.72
C LEU A 123 3.79 11.68 -7.92
N ILE A 124 3.62 13.00 -8.01
CA ILE A 124 4.36 13.95 -7.16
C ILE A 124 4.00 13.72 -5.69
N GLY A 125 2.71 13.58 -5.36
CA GLY A 125 2.26 13.28 -4.00
C GLY A 125 2.84 11.97 -3.48
N LEU A 126 2.83 10.91 -4.29
CA LEU A 126 3.43 9.61 -3.97
C LEU A 126 4.93 9.76 -3.69
N GLY A 127 5.64 10.53 -4.51
CA GLY A 127 7.06 10.85 -4.30
C GLY A 127 7.30 11.58 -2.98
N ILE A 128 6.51 12.62 -2.69
CA ILE A 128 6.63 13.39 -1.44
C ILE A 128 6.43 12.49 -0.21
N VAL A 129 5.39 11.66 -0.21
CA VAL A 129 5.10 10.71 0.88
C VAL A 129 6.21 9.66 0.99
N GLY A 130 6.74 9.19 -0.14
CA GLY A 130 7.84 8.25 -0.19
C GLY A 130 9.12 8.79 0.44
N PHE A 131 9.49 10.04 0.12
CA PHE A 131 10.70 10.69 0.65
C PHE A 131 10.53 11.23 2.07
N TYR A 132 9.31 11.58 2.48
CA TYR A 132 9.01 12.14 3.80
C TYR A 132 8.01 11.27 4.59
N PRO A 133 8.42 10.10 5.10
CA PRO A 133 7.55 9.22 5.91
C PRO A 133 6.97 9.91 7.16
N SER A 134 7.70 10.89 7.68
CA SER A 134 7.28 11.69 8.85
C SER A 134 5.96 12.41 8.63
N LEU A 135 5.62 12.78 7.40
CA LEU A 135 4.39 13.48 7.08
C LEU A 135 3.16 12.63 7.42
N VAL A 136 3.23 11.34 7.11
CA VAL A 136 2.14 10.38 7.34
C VAL A 136 2.12 9.92 8.80
N ASN A 137 3.28 9.73 9.40
CA ASN A 137 3.39 9.21 10.76
C ASN A 137 3.18 10.28 11.84
N TYR A 138 3.19 11.57 11.50
CA TYR A 138 3.08 12.66 12.47
C TYR A 138 1.77 12.66 13.26
N LEU A 139 0.64 12.56 12.57
CA LEU A 139 -0.68 12.58 13.19
C LEU A 139 -0.93 11.34 14.07
N PRO A 140 -0.72 10.11 13.56
CA PRO A 140 -0.86 8.90 14.37
C PRO A 140 0.07 8.91 15.59
N ALA A 141 1.32 9.33 15.44
CA ALA A 141 2.26 9.42 16.56
C ALA A 141 1.76 10.36 17.66
N ARG A 142 1.14 11.49 17.32
CA ARG A 142 0.58 12.42 18.30
C ARG A 142 -0.69 11.90 18.97
N THR A 143 -1.60 11.34 18.20
CA THR A 143 -2.88 10.84 18.75
C THR A 143 -2.71 9.61 19.61
N TYR A 144 -1.82 8.68 19.23
CA TYR A 144 -1.59 7.46 19.99
C TYR A 144 -0.73 7.70 21.24
N LEU A 145 0.19 8.65 21.24
CA LEU A 145 1.01 8.99 22.40
C LEU A 145 0.23 9.75 23.49
N THR A 146 -0.86 10.44 23.13
CA THR A 146 -1.72 11.16 24.09
C THR A 146 -2.85 10.32 24.66
N SER A 147 -3.13 9.14 24.10
CA SER A 147 -4.19 8.26 24.57
C SER A 147 -3.60 7.13 25.42
N ASN A 148 -3.96 7.08 26.71
CA ASN A 148 -3.56 6.04 27.66
C ASN A 148 -4.11 4.65 27.31
N PHE A 149 -5.00 4.54 26.30
CA PHE A 149 -5.67 3.32 25.88
C PHE A 149 -5.26 2.83 24.49
N ALA A 150 -4.53 3.63 23.73
CA ALA A 150 -4.12 3.23 22.39
C ALA A 150 -2.89 2.32 22.46
N PRO A 151 -2.83 1.23 21.68
CA PRO A 151 -1.60 0.47 21.54
C PRO A 151 -0.51 1.42 21.00
N PRO A 152 0.74 1.27 21.45
CA PRO A 152 1.83 2.09 20.93
C PRO A 152 1.88 1.97 19.40
N PRO A 153 2.26 3.05 18.68
CA PRO A 153 2.39 2.98 17.24
C PRO A 153 3.28 1.80 16.90
N MET A 154 2.79 0.93 16.03
CA MET A 154 3.55 -0.24 15.57
C MET A 154 4.71 0.22 14.69
N ASN A 155 5.76 0.71 15.30
CA ASN A 155 7.06 0.67 14.70
C ASN A 155 7.49 -0.79 14.78
N CYS A 156 7.83 -1.43 13.69
CA CYS A 156 8.27 -2.84 13.68
C CYS A 156 9.37 -3.13 14.69
N LEU A 157 10.17 -2.15 15.08
CA LEU A 157 11.21 -2.23 16.10
C LEU A 157 10.67 -2.35 17.55
N LEU A 158 9.43 -1.87 17.83
CA LEU A 158 8.84 -1.96 19.17
C LEU A 158 8.13 -3.30 19.43
N TYR A 159 7.85 -4.06 18.36
CA TYR A 159 7.20 -5.37 18.52
C TYR A 159 8.19 -6.48 18.94
N THR A 160 9.50 -6.27 18.76
CA THR A 160 10.56 -7.21 19.14
C THR A 160 11.18 -6.91 20.51
N SER A 161 10.90 -5.74 21.09
CA SER A 161 11.36 -5.46 22.47
C SER A 161 10.33 -5.96 23.48
N PRO A 162 10.74 -6.74 24.51
CA PRO A 162 9.85 -7.20 25.57
C PRO A 162 9.21 -5.99 26.24
N ARG A 163 7.87 -6.00 26.36
CA ARG A 163 7.15 -4.93 27.07
C ARG A 163 7.63 -4.87 28.52
N PRO A 164 7.70 -3.66 29.12
CA PRO A 164 8.05 -3.53 30.54
C PRO A 164 7.17 -4.38 31.49
N ARG A 165 5.95 -4.76 31.06
CA ARG A 165 5.06 -5.65 31.81
C ARG A 165 5.48 -7.11 31.78
N ASP A 166 6.16 -7.56 30.75
CA ASP A 166 6.58 -8.96 30.60
C ASP A 166 7.83 -9.24 31.47
N LEU A 167 8.63 -8.21 31.73
CA LEU A 167 9.77 -8.26 32.65
C LEU A 167 9.33 -8.35 34.13
N ARG A 168 8.07 -8.00 34.45
CA ARG A 168 7.56 -8.10 35.83
C ARG A 168 7.03 -9.48 36.19
N LYS A 169 6.73 -10.33 35.22
CA LYS A 169 6.23 -11.70 35.45
C LYS A 169 7.32 -12.76 35.60
N SER A 170 8.58 -12.40 35.37
CA SER A 170 9.74 -13.30 35.48
C SER A 170 10.54 -13.15 36.78
N ARG A 171 9.96 -12.50 37.80
CA ARG A 171 10.52 -12.45 39.17
C ARG A 171 9.56 -13.08 40.16
#